data_c345a4a7c202d7cf0e8ec7753292434d
#
_entry.id   c345a4a7c202d7cf0e8ec7753292434d
#
_cell.length_a   1.000
_cell.length_b   1.000
_cell.length_c   1.000
_cell.angle_alpha   90.00
_cell.angle_beta   90.00
_cell.angle_gamma   90.00
#
_symmetry.space_group_name_H-M   'P 1'
#
loop_
_entity.id
_entity.type
_entity.pdbx_description
1 polymer ?
#
loop_
_entity_poly.entity_id
_entity_poly.type
_entity_poly.pdbx_seq_one_letter_code
_entity_poly.pdbx_strand_id
1 'polypeptide(L)'
;KIAADGSVALLHLTDVPLFRSGLYIEIPQGRFLVAEACSGVSFFIASFVIGSLYAYLNLVSVKRRAIFVAISLIFPVLANIVRVYGIILIAYWTDMEHAAGADHLIYGWFFFAFVIMCLLGIGEFMRQSPYEPSKVGPQNATASVSMPVVISSIVIFAGFFAWLVNISNISNSHSDMRLSTQSYDWDNNCQRTDWQPIVVDPDAEEFGFLKYQGCNVKVYNAWFSEQHNELVSDLHRLFDPERFSLSHITSIATNGLHLSVYHVVSSSGDKLSIVRFYEVDNALFTSAVKAKIYQVKNVLFGSSKGGRLWVLAANGHDVSAINDSLSNILSHL
;
A
#
# COMPACT_ATOMS: atom_id res chain seq x y z
N LYS A 1 0.02 -7.10 0.32
CA LYS A 1 0.65 -7.88 1.40
C LYS A 1 -0.20 -9.07 1.81
N ILE A 2 -1.49 -8.88 2.22
CA ILE A 2 -2.40 -9.98 2.63
C ILE A 2 -2.48 -11.07 1.56
N ALA A 3 -2.62 -10.71 0.27
CA ALA A 3 -2.66 -11.67 -0.82
C ALA A 3 -1.35 -12.48 -0.93
N ALA A 4 -0.20 -11.82 -0.84
CA ALA A 4 1.11 -12.48 -0.86
C ALA A 4 1.31 -13.39 0.36
N ASP A 5 0.92 -12.93 1.57
CA ASP A 5 1.02 -13.72 2.79
C ASP A 5 0.14 -15.00 2.69
N GLY A 6 -1.10 -14.82 2.24
CA GLY A 6 -2.04 -15.95 2.09
C GLY A 6 -1.64 -16.93 0.99
N SER A 7 -1.16 -16.44 -0.16
CA SER A 7 -0.72 -17.33 -1.26
C SER A 7 0.54 -18.12 -0.90
N VAL A 8 1.49 -17.53 -0.17
CA VAL A 8 2.67 -18.24 0.35
C VAL A 8 2.25 -19.33 1.34
N ALA A 9 1.30 -19.05 2.23
CA ALA A 9 0.78 -20.07 3.15
C ALA A 9 0.15 -21.27 2.39
N LEU A 10 -0.58 -21.02 1.30
CA LEU A 10 -1.15 -22.07 0.45
C LEU A 10 -0.06 -22.84 -0.34
N LEU A 11 0.98 -22.14 -0.83
CA LEU A 11 2.10 -22.78 -1.53
C LEU A 11 2.89 -23.71 -0.61
N HIS A 12 3.09 -23.34 0.65
CA HIS A 12 3.70 -24.23 1.64
C HIS A 12 2.87 -25.51 1.90
N LEU A 13 1.53 -25.45 1.78
CA LEU A 13 0.69 -26.63 1.92
C LEU A 13 0.79 -27.60 0.73
N THR A 14 1.31 -27.14 -0.41
CA THR A 14 1.51 -27.94 -1.62
C THR A 14 2.97 -28.27 -1.87
N ASP A 15 3.85 -28.07 -0.86
CA ASP A 15 5.28 -28.41 -0.89
C ASP A 15 6.04 -27.75 -2.07
N VAL A 16 5.56 -26.60 -2.57
CA VAL A 16 6.29 -25.84 -3.59
C VAL A 16 7.47 -25.11 -2.94
N PRO A 17 8.72 -25.42 -3.36
CA PRO A 17 9.88 -24.73 -2.83
C PRO A 17 9.85 -23.25 -3.27
N LEU A 18 9.86 -22.34 -2.31
CA LEU A 18 9.81 -20.91 -2.59
C LEU A 18 10.69 -20.12 -1.63
N PHE A 19 11.18 -18.99 -2.12
CA PHE A 19 11.78 -17.95 -1.30
C PHE A 19 10.95 -16.67 -1.42
N ARG A 20 10.74 -15.98 -0.32
CA ARG A 20 9.95 -14.76 -0.30
C ARG A 20 10.77 -13.57 0.20
N SER A 21 10.70 -12.45 -0.52
CA SER A 21 11.27 -11.17 -0.12
C SER A 21 10.25 -10.05 -0.38
N GLY A 22 9.52 -9.65 0.66
CA GLY A 22 8.47 -8.64 0.56
C GLY A 22 7.27 -9.08 -0.30
N LEU A 23 7.06 -8.43 -1.42
CA LEU A 23 6.04 -8.79 -2.43
C LEU A 23 6.57 -9.71 -3.53
N TYR A 24 7.86 -9.99 -3.53
CA TYR A 24 8.45 -10.95 -4.47
C TYR A 24 8.36 -12.36 -3.91
N ILE A 25 7.90 -13.28 -4.75
CA ILE A 25 7.88 -14.71 -4.51
C ILE A 25 8.73 -15.36 -5.60
N GLU A 26 9.77 -16.07 -5.20
CA GLU A 26 10.69 -16.77 -6.07
C GLU A 26 10.46 -18.27 -5.95
N ILE A 27 10.28 -18.93 -7.06
CA ILE A 27 10.21 -20.37 -7.21
C ILE A 27 11.34 -20.81 -8.16
N PRO A 28 11.71 -22.08 -8.24
CA PRO A 28 12.80 -22.53 -9.11
C PRO A 28 12.67 -22.10 -10.57
N GLN A 29 11.44 -21.96 -11.07
CA GLN A 29 11.14 -21.58 -12.44
C GLN A 29 11.20 -20.10 -12.71
N GLY A 30 11.06 -19.25 -11.67
CA GLY A 30 11.09 -17.80 -11.86
C GLY A 30 10.66 -16.97 -10.67
N ARG A 31 10.63 -15.66 -10.88
CA ARG A 31 10.35 -14.65 -9.86
C ARG A 31 9.03 -13.95 -10.17
N PHE A 32 8.14 -13.90 -9.20
CA PHE A 32 6.84 -13.23 -9.27
C PHE A 32 6.81 -12.00 -8.37
N LEU A 33 6.38 -10.88 -8.93
CA LEU A 33 6.01 -9.70 -8.17
C LEU A 33 4.50 -9.69 -7.98
N VAL A 34 4.04 -9.75 -6.74
CA VAL A 34 2.62 -9.53 -6.41
C VAL A 34 2.36 -8.03 -6.49
N ALA A 35 2.24 -7.51 -7.71
CA ALA A 35 2.09 -6.09 -8.02
C ALA A 35 0.70 -5.56 -7.63
N GLU A 36 0.50 -4.25 -7.74
CA GLU A 36 -0.77 -3.58 -7.43
C GLU A 36 -1.93 -4.11 -8.29
N ALA A 37 -1.68 -4.44 -9.56
CA ALA A 37 -2.67 -5.08 -10.43
C ALA A 37 -3.19 -6.43 -9.89
N CYS A 38 -2.39 -7.13 -9.08
CA CYS A 38 -2.75 -8.36 -8.38
C CYS A 38 -3.18 -8.12 -6.92
N SER A 39 -3.20 -6.86 -6.45
CA SER A 39 -3.58 -6.53 -5.07
C SER A 39 -5.06 -6.79 -4.78
N GLY A 40 -5.90 -6.84 -5.82
CA GLY A 40 -7.34 -7.11 -5.72
C GLY A 40 -8.16 -5.93 -5.17
N VAL A 41 -7.58 -4.75 -4.98
CA VAL A 41 -8.28 -3.58 -4.38
C VAL A 41 -9.48 -3.16 -5.22
N SER A 42 -9.33 -3.10 -6.55
CA SER A 42 -10.44 -2.76 -7.46
C SER A 42 -11.58 -3.79 -7.37
N PHE A 43 -11.25 -5.08 -7.26
CA PHE A 43 -12.22 -6.16 -7.10
C PHE A 43 -12.91 -6.12 -5.74
N PHE A 44 -12.17 -5.76 -4.70
CA PHE A 44 -12.70 -5.56 -3.36
C PHE A 44 -13.76 -4.45 -3.33
N ILE A 45 -13.44 -3.27 -3.89
CA ILE A 45 -14.37 -2.13 -3.97
C ILE A 45 -15.61 -2.50 -4.79
N ALA A 46 -15.44 -3.08 -5.98
CA ALA A 46 -16.55 -3.47 -6.83
C ALA A 46 -17.46 -4.52 -6.16
N SER A 47 -16.88 -5.54 -5.50
CA SER A 47 -17.64 -6.54 -4.76
C SER A 47 -18.41 -5.95 -3.58
N PHE A 48 -17.81 -4.99 -2.87
CA PHE A 48 -18.48 -4.29 -1.78
C PHE A 48 -19.68 -3.48 -2.27
N VAL A 49 -19.52 -2.72 -3.38
CA VAL A 49 -20.61 -1.92 -3.96
C VAL A 49 -21.75 -2.82 -4.44
N ILE A 50 -21.42 -3.86 -5.24
CA ILE A 50 -22.41 -4.79 -5.78
C ILE A 50 -23.09 -5.56 -4.64
N GLY A 51 -22.33 -6.04 -3.67
CA GLY A 51 -22.84 -6.78 -2.52
C GLY A 51 -23.73 -5.93 -1.63
N SER A 52 -23.37 -4.69 -1.37
CA SER A 52 -24.18 -3.75 -0.59
C SER A 52 -25.51 -3.42 -1.29
N LEU A 53 -25.45 -3.19 -2.60
CA LEU A 53 -26.64 -2.95 -3.41
C LEU A 53 -27.56 -4.18 -3.44
N TYR A 54 -26.99 -5.37 -3.65
CA TYR A 54 -27.75 -6.62 -3.63
C TYR A 54 -28.41 -6.84 -2.26
N ALA A 55 -27.66 -6.63 -1.17
CA ALA A 55 -28.18 -6.77 0.20
C ALA A 55 -29.37 -5.83 0.46
N TYR A 56 -29.24 -4.59 -0.02
CA TYR A 56 -30.29 -3.59 0.13
C TYR A 56 -31.57 -3.98 -0.61
N LEU A 57 -31.45 -4.45 -1.86
CA LEU A 57 -32.59 -4.75 -2.73
C LEU A 57 -33.26 -6.09 -2.42
N ASN A 58 -32.50 -7.12 -2.01
CA ASN A 58 -32.98 -8.51 -1.99
C ASN A 58 -33.12 -9.12 -0.59
N LEU A 59 -32.46 -8.53 0.43
CA LEU A 59 -32.51 -9.06 1.79
C LEU A 59 -33.38 -8.18 2.68
N VAL A 60 -34.35 -8.79 3.39
CA VAL A 60 -35.28 -8.08 4.27
C VAL A 60 -34.66 -7.86 5.66
N SER A 61 -34.05 -8.90 6.22
CA SER A 61 -33.50 -8.87 7.59
C SER A 61 -32.19 -8.07 7.66
N VAL A 62 -32.11 -7.12 8.60
CA VAL A 62 -30.89 -6.32 8.86
C VAL A 62 -29.70 -7.23 9.18
N LYS A 63 -29.90 -8.30 9.96
CA LYS A 63 -28.83 -9.27 10.27
C LYS A 63 -28.27 -9.93 9.01
N ARG A 64 -29.15 -10.38 8.09
CA ARG A 64 -28.71 -11.01 6.83
C ARG A 64 -28.02 -10.00 5.91
N ARG A 65 -28.51 -8.75 5.86
CA ARG A 65 -27.82 -7.65 5.15
C ARG A 65 -26.40 -7.47 5.67
N ALA A 66 -26.24 -7.33 6.98
CA ALA A 66 -24.93 -7.12 7.60
C ALA A 66 -23.98 -8.31 7.33
N ILE A 67 -24.46 -9.55 7.45
CA ILE A 67 -23.69 -10.76 7.16
C ILE A 67 -23.27 -10.79 5.69
N PHE A 68 -24.20 -10.52 4.76
CA PHE A 68 -23.89 -10.55 3.34
C PHE A 68 -22.90 -9.45 2.92
N VAL A 69 -23.03 -8.25 3.48
CA VAL A 69 -22.05 -7.18 3.28
C VAL A 69 -20.67 -7.57 3.83
N ALA A 70 -20.60 -8.21 4.99
CA ALA A 70 -19.35 -8.74 5.51
C ALA A 70 -18.75 -9.82 4.60
N ILE A 71 -19.57 -10.71 4.05
CA ILE A 71 -19.14 -11.71 3.06
C ILE A 71 -18.60 -11.00 1.80
N SER A 72 -19.28 -9.95 1.30
CA SER A 72 -18.84 -9.20 0.11
C SER A 72 -17.52 -8.46 0.29
N LEU A 73 -17.07 -8.24 1.53
CA LEU A 73 -15.75 -7.71 1.86
C LEU A 73 -14.69 -8.81 1.96
N ILE A 74 -15.01 -9.94 2.59
CA ILE A 74 -14.04 -11.00 2.88
C ILE A 74 -13.82 -11.91 1.66
N PHE A 75 -14.89 -12.28 0.96
CA PHE A 75 -14.87 -13.26 -0.13
C PHE A 75 -13.92 -12.87 -1.28
N PRO A 76 -13.90 -11.61 -1.79
CA PRO A 76 -12.98 -11.23 -2.86
C PRO A 76 -11.51 -11.24 -2.41
N VAL A 77 -11.23 -11.01 -1.12
CA VAL A 77 -9.86 -11.10 -0.59
C VAL A 77 -9.39 -12.55 -0.60
N LEU A 78 -10.22 -13.49 -0.14
CA LEU A 78 -9.93 -14.92 -0.17
C LEU A 78 -9.79 -15.42 -1.62
N ALA A 79 -10.69 -15.01 -2.50
CA ALA A 79 -10.61 -15.34 -3.92
C ALA A 79 -9.31 -14.86 -4.55
N ASN A 80 -8.86 -13.64 -4.22
CA ASN A 80 -7.61 -13.10 -4.74
C ASN A 80 -6.37 -13.85 -4.23
N ILE A 81 -6.38 -14.32 -2.98
CA ILE A 81 -5.34 -15.21 -2.43
C ILE A 81 -5.26 -16.50 -3.27
N VAL A 82 -6.41 -17.14 -3.52
CA VAL A 82 -6.48 -18.35 -4.34
C VAL A 82 -6.02 -18.09 -5.78
N ARG A 83 -6.35 -16.94 -6.34
CA ARG A 83 -5.90 -16.54 -7.68
C ARG A 83 -4.37 -16.44 -7.77
N VAL A 84 -3.74 -15.71 -6.84
CA VAL A 84 -2.27 -15.56 -6.81
C VAL A 84 -1.60 -16.92 -6.61
N TYR A 85 -2.12 -17.73 -5.68
CA TYR A 85 -1.66 -19.11 -5.48
C TYR A 85 -1.76 -19.93 -6.76
N GLY A 86 -2.91 -19.90 -7.44
CA GLY A 86 -3.14 -20.68 -8.67
C GLY A 86 -2.21 -20.27 -9.81
N ILE A 87 -1.94 -18.97 -9.97
CA ILE A 87 -1.01 -18.47 -11.00
C ILE A 87 0.40 -19.02 -10.75
N ILE A 88 0.88 -18.94 -9.49
CA ILE A 88 2.23 -19.42 -9.15
C ILE A 88 2.30 -20.95 -9.28
N LEU A 89 1.26 -21.66 -8.91
CA LEU A 89 1.20 -23.13 -9.02
C LEU A 89 1.21 -23.58 -10.48
N ILE A 90 0.45 -22.92 -11.35
CA ILE A 90 0.45 -23.18 -12.79
C ILE A 90 1.85 -22.91 -13.37
N ALA A 91 2.46 -21.78 -13.00
CA ALA A 91 3.81 -21.45 -13.43
C ALA A 91 4.85 -22.50 -13.00
N TYR A 92 4.71 -23.02 -11.79
CA TYR A 92 5.57 -24.09 -11.27
C TYR A 92 5.45 -25.39 -12.08
N TRP A 93 4.23 -25.75 -12.51
CA TRP A 93 4.00 -26.95 -13.29
C TRP A 93 4.25 -26.82 -14.79
N THR A 94 4.18 -25.59 -15.34
CA THR A 94 4.33 -25.33 -16.79
C THR A 94 5.65 -24.64 -17.15
N ASP A 95 6.63 -24.64 -16.23
CA ASP A 95 7.93 -23.99 -16.44
C ASP A 95 7.81 -22.56 -17.02
N MET A 96 6.89 -21.75 -16.44
CA MET A 96 6.61 -20.36 -16.84
C MET A 96 5.94 -20.15 -18.21
N GLU A 97 5.66 -21.19 -18.97
CA GLU A 97 5.16 -21.07 -20.36
C GLU A 97 3.81 -20.32 -20.44
N HIS A 98 2.96 -20.43 -19.40
CA HIS A 98 1.62 -19.84 -19.33
C HIS A 98 1.47 -18.73 -18.27
N ALA A 99 2.53 -18.34 -17.60
CA ALA A 99 2.46 -17.40 -16.47
C ALA A 99 2.76 -15.94 -16.84
N ALA A 100 3.29 -15.69 -18.03
CA ALA A 100 3.72 -14.36 -18.46
C ALA A 100 3.01 -13.96 -19.76
N GLY A 101 2.29 -12.82 -19.73
CA GLY A 101 1.72 -12.24 -20.95
C GLY A 101 0.40 -11.47 -20.76
N ALA A 102 -0.12 -10.95 -21.88
CA ALA A 102 -1.41 -10.22 -21.96
C ALA A 102 -2.60 -11.09 -21.48
N ASP A 103 -2.48 -12.40 -21.56
CA ASP A 103 -3.47 -13.37 -21.12
C ASP A 103 -3.79 -13.23 -19.63
N HIS A 104 -2.82 -12.80 -18.82
CA HIS A 104 -3.00 -12.57 -17.38
C HIS A 104 -4.11 -11.55 -17.05
N LEU A 105 -4.25 -10.52 -17.88
CA LEU A 105 -5.30 -9.50 -17.72
C LEU A 105 -6.68 -10.08 -18.06
N ILE A 106 -6.78 -10.84 -19.16
CA ILE A 106 -8.01 -11.47 -19.62
C ILE A 106 -8.49 -12.51 -18.59
N TYR A 107 -7.61 -13.40 -18.14
CA TYR A 107 -7.94 -14.37 -17.07
C TYR A 107 -8.39 -13.69 -15.77
N GLY A 108 -7.82 -12.51 -15.46
CA GLY A 108 -8.23 -11.72 -14.31
C GLY A 108 -9.68 -11.27 -14.38
N TRP A 109 -10.15 -10.85 -15.55
CA TRP A 109 -11.53 -10.39 -15.75
C TRP A 109 -12.52 -11.55 -15.65
N PHE A 110 -12.23 -12.69 -16.29
CA PHE A 110 -13.06 -13.88 -16.17
C PHE A 110 -13.12 -14.40 -14.73
N PHE A 111 -11.98 -14.43 -14.04
CA PHE A 111 -11.93 -14.82 -12.65
C PHE A 111 -12.77 -13.91 -11.76
N PHE A 112 -12.70 -12.60 -11.98
CA PHE A 112 -13.52 -11.64 -11.23
C PHE A 112 -15.02 -11.80 -11.53
N ALA A 113 -15.40 -11.98 -12.80
CA ALA A 113 -16.79 -12.26 -13.17
C ALA A 113 -17.31 -13.53 -12.48
N PHE A 114 -16.50 -14.57 -12.41
CA PHE A 114 -16.83 -15.80 -11.67
C PHE A 114 -17.00 -15.52 -10.17
N VAL A 115 -16.12 -14.77 -9.55
CA VAL A 115 -16.19 -14.38 -8.13
C VAL A 115 -17.49 -13.61 -7.83
N ILE A 116 -17.86 -12.64 -8.68
CA ILE A 116 -19.13 -11.91 -8.55
C ILE A 116 -20.33 -12.84 -8.70
N MET A 117 -20.29 -13.74 -9.67
CA MET A 117 -21.36 -14.74 -9.87
C MET A 117 -21.53 -15.62 -8.63
N CYS A 118 -20.44 -16.09 -8.04
CA CYS A 118 -20.48 -16.85 -6.79
C CYS A 118 -21.04 -16.01 -5.62
N LEU A 119 -20.63 -14.76 -5.51
CA LEU A 119 -21.12 -13.85 -4.48
C LEU A 119 -22.63 -13.62 -4.61
N LEU A 120 -23.12 -13.36 -5.81
CA LEU A 120 -24.55 -13.20 -6.08
C LEU A 120 -25.32 -14.51 -5.81
N GLY A 121 -24.73 -15.67 -6.14
CA GLY A 121 -25.28 -16.99 -5.80
C GLY A 121 -25.44 -17.20 -4.28
N ILE A 122 -24.44 -16.81 -3.49
CA ILE A 122 -24.54 -16.80 -2.02
C ILE A 122 -25.67 -15.86 -1.57
N GLY A 123 -25.79 -14.68 -2.20
CA GLY A 123 -26.87 -13.75 -1.93
C GLY A 123 -28.25 -14.32 -2.20
N GLU A 124 -28.41 -15.03 -3.32
CA GLU A 124 -29.68 -15.67 -3.67
C GLU A 124 -30.03 -16.80 -2.67
N PHE A 125 -29.05 -17.57 -2.23
CA PHE A 125 -29.25 -18.57 -1.18
C PHE A 125 -29.68 -17.95 0.16
N MET A 126 -29.21 -16.74 0.46
CA MET A 126 -29.58 -15.97 1.66
C MET A 126 -30.91 -15.20 1.51
N ARG A 127 -31.47 -15.15 0.30
CA ARG A 127 -32.71 -14.46 0.00
C ARG A 127 -33.85 -15.02 0.83
N GLN A 128 -34.68 -14.12 1.32
CA GLN A 128 -35.93 -14.50 2.01
C GLN A 128 -37.07 -14.37 1.01
N SER A 129 -37.99 -15.34 1.03
CA SER A 129 -39.25 -15.16 0.34
C SER A 129 -39.86 -13.84 0.77
N PRO A 130 -40.34 -13.02 -0.18
CA PRO A 130 -41.03 -11.79 0.19
C PRO A 130 -42.13 -12.16 1.18
N TYR A 131 -42.20 -11.45 2.31
CA TYR A 131 -43.37 -11.46 3.16
C TYR A 131 -44.55 -11.14 2.23
N GLU A 132 -45.49 -12.08 2.06
CA GLU A 132 -46.72 -11.77 1.33
C GLU A 132 -47.38 -10.59 2.04
N PRO A 133 -47.46 -9.43 1.38
CA PRO A 133 -48.16 -8.33 2.00
C PRO A 133 -49.61 -8.79 2.18
N SER A 134 -50.06 -8.87 3.41
CA SER A 134 -51.48 -9.03 3.75
C SER A 134 -52.25 -8.15 2.78
N LYS A 135 -53.28 -8.72 2.10
CA LYS A 135 -54.10 -8.12 1.04
C LYS A 135 -54.63 -6.76 1.47
N VAL A 136 -53.79 -5.73 1.39
CA VAL A 136 -54.22 -4.34 1.36
C VAL A 136 -54.59 -4.07 -0.08
N GLY A 137 -55.87 -3.75 -0.32
CA GLY A 137 -56.44 -3.48 -1.62
C GLY A 137 -55.63 -2.47 -2.41
N PRO A 138 -55.88 -2.30 -3.73
CA PRO A 138 -55.07 -1.51 -4.62
C PRO A 138 -55.05 -0.04 -4.14
N GLN A 139 -54.07 0.27 -3.30
CA GLN A 139 -53.69 1.65 -3.12
C GLN A 139 -52.93 2.02 -4.39
N ASN A 140 -53.51 2.93 -5.16
CA ASN A 140 -52.82 3.65 -6.21
C ASN A 140 -51.67 4.41 -5.57
N ALA A 141 -50.58 3.72 -5.27
CA ALA A 141 -49.31 4.30 -4.87
C ALA A 141 -48.69 4.92 -6.12
N THR A 142 -49.15 6.08 -6.52
CA THR A 142 -48.31 7.03 -7.21
C THR A 142 -47.15 7.27 -6.25
N ALA A 143 -45.99 6.66 -6.54
CA ALA A 143 -44.78 6.93 -5.80
C ALA A 143 -44.40 8.39 -6.05
N SER A 144 -45.00 9.29 -5.29
CA SER A 144 -44.60 10.69 -5.23
C SER A 144 -43.29 10.71 -4.47
N VAL A 145 -42.20 10.78 -5.21
CA VAL A 145 -40.88 11.04 -4.63
C VAL A 145 -41.00 12.34 -3.87
N SER A 146 -40.89 12.28 -2.56
CA SER A 146 -41.08 13.49 -1.75
C SER A 146 -39.98 14.50 -2.08
N MET A 147 -40.39 15.76 -2.38
CA MET A 147 -39.46 16.85 -2.74
C MET A 147 -38.26 16.97 -1.81
N PRO A 148 -38.38 16.81 -0.47
CA PRO A 148 -37.20 16.85 0.41
C PRO A 148 -36.17 15.74 0.13
N VAL A 149 -36.59 14.55 -0.34
CA VAL A 149 -35.67 13.47 -0.70
C VAL A 149 -34.89 13.82 -1.98
N VAL A 150 -35.54 14.43 -2.97
CA VAL A 150 -34.89 14.90 -4.18
C VAL A 150 -33.89 16.01 -3.87
N ILE A 151 -34.29 16.98 -3.05
CA ILE A 151 -33.43 18.11 -2.66
C ILE A 151 -32.23 17.60 -1.87
N SER A 152 -32.42 16.69 -0.89
CA SER A 152 -31.29 16.13 -0.12
C SER A 152 -30.32 15.33 -0.99
N SER A 153 -30.80 14.54 -1.96
CA SER A 153 -29.93 13.81 -2.87
C SER A 153 -29.14 14.76 -3.79
N ILE A 154 -29.74 15.83 -4.28
CA ILE A 154 -29.05 16.86 -5.08
C ILE A 154 -27.98 17.56 -4.23
N VAL A 155 -28.28 17.93 -3.00
CA VAL A 155 -27.31 18.59 -2.09
C VAL A 155 -26.14 17.67 -1.77
N ILE A 156 -26.40 16.39 -1.48
CA ILE A 156 -25.34 15.40 -1.23
C ILE A 156 -24.47 15.22 -2.48
N PHE A 157 -25.09 15.10 -3.66
CA PHE A 157 -24.37 14.92 -4.91
C PHE A 157 -23.54 16.16 -5.28
N ALA A 158 -24.12 17.36 -5.11
CA ALA A 158 -23.40 18.61 -5.34
C ALA A 158 -22.25 18.81 -4.35
N GLY A 159 -22.44 18.47 -3.08
CA GLY A 159 -21.39 18.49 -2.06
C GLY A 159 -20.26 17.51 -2.36
N PHE A 160 -20.59 16.30 -2.78
CA PHE A 160 -19.62 15.30 -3.20
C PHE A 160 -18.84 15.75 -4.46
N PHE A 161 -19.54 16.31 -5.44
CA PHE A 161 -18.90 16.84 -6.66
C PHE A 161 -17.99 18.02 -6.37
N ALA A 162 -18.44 18.97 -5.53
CA ALA A 162 -17.60 20.09 -5.10
C ALA A 162 -16.34 19.61 -4.33
N TRP A 163 -16.49 18.58 -3.50
CA TRP A 163 -15.36 17.95 -2.82
C TRP A 163 -14.38 17.27 -3.80
N LEU A 164 -14.87 16.54 -4.82
CA LEU A 164 -14.05 15.95 -5.87
C LEU A 164 -13.28 17.02 -6.67
N VAL A 165 -13.94 18.10 -7.06
CA VAL A 165 -13.31 19.23 -7.77
C VAL A 165 -12.25 19.89 -6.91
N ASN A 166 -12.52 20.05 -5.61
CA ASN A 166 -11.53 20.60 -4.69
C ASN A 166 -10.26 19.73 -4.59
N ILE A 167 -10.43 18.39 -4.46
CA ILE A 167 -9.29 17.46 -4.45
C ILE A 167 -8.53 17.52 -5.78
N SER A 168 -9.21 17.53 -6.92
CA SER A 168 -8.53 17.58 -8.23
C SER A 168 -7.76 18.88 -8.44
N ASN A 169 -8.25 20.00 -7.92
CA ASN A 169 -7.55 21.28 -8.00
C ASN A 169 -6.31 21.34 -7.10
N ILE A 170 -6.34 20.70 -5.94
CA ILE A 170 -5.17 20.59 -5.04
C ILE A 170 -4.09 19.72 -5.69
N SER A 171 -4.51 18.62 -6.32
CA SER A 171 -3.62 17.74 -7.09
C SER A 171 -2.92 18.46 -8.26
N ASN A 172 -3.56 19.46 -8.85
CA ASN A 172 -2.98 20.25 -9.95
C ASN A 172 -2.13 21.45 -9.49
N SER A 173 -2.16 21.78 -8.21
CA SER A 173 -1.22 22.76 -7.65
C SER A 173 0.16 22.10 -7.58
N HIS A 174 0.89 22.16 -8.69
CA HIS A 174 2.33 21.96 -8.70
C HIS A 174 2.94 22.95 -7.71
N SER A 175 3.11 22.52 -6.48
CA SER A 175 4.19 23.09 -5.72
C SER A 175 5.45 22.64 -6.45
N ASP A 176 6.10 23.57 -7.18
CA ASP A 176 7.54 23.58 -7.46
C ASP A 176 8.25 23.56 -6.10
N MET A 177 7.98 22.54 -5.31
CA MET A 177 8.80 22.20 -4.19
C MET A 177 9.97 21.43 -4.80
N ARG A 178 10.81 22.18 -5.56
CA ARG A 178 12.23 21.87 -5.60
C ARG A 178 12.54 21.41 -4.19
N LEU A 179 13.16 20.26 -4.05
CA LEU A 179 13.86 19.90 -2.83
C LEU A 179 14.38 21.21 -2.31
N SER A 180 13.78 21.77 -1.25
CA SER A 180 14.38 22.88 -0.58
C SER A 180 15.76 22.34 -0.31
N THR A 181 16.74 22.78 -1.09
CA THR A 181 18.14 22.69 -0.77
C THR A 181 18.30 23.53 0.49
N GLN A 182 17.68 23.07 1.56
CA GLN A 182 18.13 23.33 2.89
C GLN A 182 19.51 22.69 2.85
N SER A 183 20.52 23.55 2.66
CA SER A 183 21.88 23.17 2.37
C SER A 183 22.41 22.38 3.56
N TYR A 184 22.14 21.09 3.55
CA TYR A 184 22.95 20.17 4.33
C TYR A 184 24.37 20.34 3.79
N ASP A 185 25.31 20.54 4.67
CA ASP A 185 26.72 20.73 4.30
C ASP A 185 27.26 19.34 3.88
N TRP A 186 27.10 19.04 2.59
CA TRP A 186 27.49 17.75 2.01
C TRP A 186 29.01 17.68 1.89
N ASP A 187 29.60 16.53 2.27
CA ASP A 187 31.00 16.24 2.06
C ASP A 187 31.21 15.64 0.66
N ASN A 188 31.68 16.45 -0.26
CA ASN A 188 31.97 16.05 -1.63
C ASN A 188 33.28 15.23 -1.77
N ASN A 189 34.07 15.10 -0.69
CA ASN A 189 35.35 14.36 -0.71
C ASN A 189 35.17 12.89 -0.41
N CYS A 190 33.98 12.46 0.01
CA CYS A 190 33.70 11.07 0.31
C CYS A 190 33.52 10.24 -0.94
N GLN A 191 34.22 9.10 -1.03
CA GLN A 191 34.01 8.16 -2.12
C GLN A 191 32.61 7.55 -2.04
N ARG A 192 31.95 7.42 -3.19
CA ARG A 192 30.68 6.68 -3.29
C ARG A 192 30.86 5.29 -2.74
N THR A 193 30.00 4.94 -1.80
CA THR A 193 30.00 3.59 -1.21
C THR A 193 29.07 2.68 -2.01
N ASP A 194 29.29 1.38 -1.88
CA ASP A 194 28.50 0.35 -2.54
C ASP A 194 27.07 0.21 -1.99
N TRP A 195 26.70 0.93 -0.94
CA TRP A 195 25.36 0.91 -0.37
C TRP A 195 24.53 2.09 -0.85
N GLN A 196 23.34 1.78 -1.33
CA GLN A 196 22.25 2.70 -1.58
C GLN A 196 20.95 1.96 -1.32
N PRO A 197 19.91 2.60 -0.74
CA PRO A 197 18.60 1.97 -0.63
C PRO A 197 17.98 1.81 -2.02
N ILE A 198 17.16 0.78 -2.19
CA ILE A 198 16.37 0.60 -3.41
C ILE A 198 15.04 1.30 -3.18
N VAL A 199 14.85 2.42 -3.85
CA VAL A 199 13.61 3.20 -3.81
C VAL A 199 13.06 3.27 -5.22
N VAL A 200 11.77 2.95 -5.38
CA VAL A 200 11.13 2.84 -6.70
C VAL A 200 10.47 4.16 -7.03
N ASP A 201 10.84 4.71 -8.19
CA ASP A 201 10.28 5.89 -8.84
C ASP A 201 10.03 7.09 -7.91
N PRO A 202 11.04 7.61 -7.19
CA PRO A 202 10.89 8.87 -6.46
C PRO A 202 10.79 10.03 -7.45
N ASP A 203 10.00 11.06 -7.13
CA ASP A 203 9.92 12.27 -7.96
C ASP A 203 11.21 13.09 -7.90
N ALA A 204 11.94 13.00 -6.78
CA ALA A 204 13.28 13.52 -6.62
C ALA A 204 14.03 12.73 -5.55
N GLU A 205 15.35 12.61 -5.71
CA GLU A 205 16.21 11.95 -4.74
C GLU A 205 17.54 12.66 -4.56
N GLU A 206 18.06 12.58 -3.34
CA GLU A 206 19.40 13.08 -2.99
C GLU A 206 20.14 12.01 -2.19
N PHE A 207 21.43 11.88 -2.46
CA PHE A 207 22.32 10.99 -1.74
C PHE A 207 23.64 11.70 -1.46
N GLY A 208 24.09 11.67 -0.21
CA GLY A 208 25.31 12.33 0.20
C GLY A 208 25.84 11.89 1.55
N PHE A 209 26.88 12.56 1.99
CA PHE A 209 27.50 12.39 3.31
C PHE A 209 27.43 13.70 4.07
N LEU A 210 27.11 13.64 5.35
CA LEU A 210 27.11 14.83 6.21
C LEU A 210 28.54 15.22 6.56
N LYS A 211 28.96 16.43 6.24
CA LYS A 211 30.34 16.91 6.38
C LYS A 211 30.89 16.82 7.81
N TYR A 212 30.08 17.11 8.81
CA TYR A 212 30.51 17.07 10.21
C TYR A 212 30.76 15.64 10.75
N GLN A 213 30.25 14.61 10.06
CA GLN A 213 30.48 13.20 10.38
C GLN A 213 31.60 12.58 9.54
N GLY A 214 32.22 13.36 8.65
CA GLY A 214 33.10 12.84 7.63
C GLY A 214 32.38 11.84 6.73
N CYS A 215 33.05 10.79 6.30
CA CYS A 215 32.45 9.76 5.45
C CYS A 215 31.73 8.63 6.23
N ASN A 216 31.41 8.81 7.50
CA ASN A 216 30.88 7.75 8.34
C ASN A 216 29.36 7.57 8.18
N VAL A 217 28.62 8.64 7.97
CA VAL A 217 27.15 8.59 7.85
C VAL A 217 26.72 9.03 6.47
N LYS A 218 25.97 8.13 5.83
CA LYS A 218 25.36 8.32 4.52
C LYS A 218 23.91 8.69 4.73
N VAL A 219 23.43 9.66 3.98
CA VAL A 219 22.05 10.10 4.01
C VAL A 219 21.45 9.96 2.62
N TYR A 220 20.32 9.32 2.55
CA TYR A 220 19.48 9.24 1.38
C TYR A 220 18.14 9.88 1.68
N ASN A 221 17.68 10.74 0.81
CA ASN A 221 16.39 11.42 0.90
C ASN A 221 15.67 11.29 -0.43
N ALA A 222 14.43 10.81 -0.39
CA ALA A 222 13.58 10.70 -1.56
C ALA A 222 12.26 11.43 -1.32
N TRP A 223 11.88 12.28 -2.27
CA TRP A 223 10.62 13.01 -2.28
C TRP A 223 9.59 12.29 -3.14
N PHE A 224 8.35 12.25 -2.66
CA PHE A 224 7.20 11.70 -3.33
C PHE A 224 6.07 12.72 -3.35
N SER A 225 5.65 13.13 -4.55
CA SER A 225 4.40 13.87 -4.74
C SER A 225 3.23 12.89 -4.61
N GLU A 226 2.03 13.40 -4.34
CA GLU A 226 0.87 12.52 -4.18
C GLU A 226 0.33 11.95 -5.49
N GLN A 227 0.83 12.43 -6.63
CA GLN A 227 0.20 12.17 -7.92
C GLN A 227 0.66 10.88 -8.61
N HIS A 228 1.89 10.44 -8.39
CA HIS A 228 2.47 9.40 -9.23
C HIS A 228 3.00 8.20 -8.47
N ASN A 229 3.57 8.40 -7.29
CA ASN A 229 4.31 7.34 -6.61
C ASN A 229 4.04 7.26 -5.10
N GLU A 230 4.16 6.07 -4.55
CA GLU A 230 3.85 5.84 -3.14
C GLU A 230 5.07 6.06 -2.24
N LEU A 231 4.99 7.05 -1.34
CA LEU A 231 5.97 7.27 -0.26
C LEU A 231 6.19 6.02 0.60
N VAL A 232 5.10 5.31 0.89
CA VAL A 232 5.12 4.09 1.69
C VAL A 232 4.78 2.92 0.80
N SER A 233 5.80 2.19 0.35
CA SER A 233 5.67 1.00 -0.47
C SER A 233 6.52 -0.14 0.06
N ASP A 234 6.01 -1.36 -0.05
CA ASP A 234 6.78 -2.58 0.26
C ASP A 234 7.87 -2.86 -0.81
N LEU A 235 7.88 -2.09 -1.91
CA LEU A 235 8.93 -2.15 -2.94
C LEU A 235 10.19 -1.39 -2.53
N HIS A 236 10.07 -0.44 -1.61
CA HIS A 236 11.23 0.28 -1.08
C HIS A 236 12.02 -0.61 -0.13
N ARG A 237 13.28 -0.81 -0.40
CA ARG A 237 14.18 -1.64 0.40
C ARG A 237 15.32 -0.81 0.96
N LEU A 238 15.67 -1.04 2.22
CA LEU A 238 16.77 -0.34 2.88
C LEU A 238 18.15 -0.76 2.37
N PHE A 239 18.23 -1.92 1.76
CA PHE A 239 19.46 -2.48 1.20
C PHE A 239 19.11 -3.53 0.13
N ASP A 240 20.06 -3.81 -0.74
CA ASP A 240 19.97 -4.89 -1.71
C ASP A 240 20.18 -6.25 -1.01
N PRO A 241 19.18 -7.15 -1.03
CA PRO A 241 19.29 -8.46 -0.39
C PRO A 241 20.28 -9.41 -1.08
N GLU A 242 20.71 -9.13 -2.32
CA GLU A 242 21.75 -9.90 -3.00
C GLU A 242 23.16 -9.55 -2.48
N ARG A 243 23.33 -8.34 -1.94
CA ARG A 243 24.62 -7.81 -1.46
C ARG A 243 24.73 -7.77 0.06
N PHE A 244 23.61 -7.61 0.76
CA PHE A 244 23.57 -7.45 2.21
C PHE A 244 22.59 -8.42 2.84
N SER A 245 22.95 -8.96 4.00
CA SER A 245 22.10 -9.77 4.85
C SER A 245 21.77 -9.06 6.15
N LEU A 246 20.51 -9.17 6.61
CA LEU A 246 20.08 -8.64 7.91
C LEU A 246 20.66 -9.51 9.04
N SER A 247 21.44 -8.90 9.92
CA SER A 247 22.02 -9.56 11.10
C SER A 247 21.01 -9.53 12.26
N HIS A 248 20.63 -8.32 12.71
CA HIS A 248 19.66 -8.13 13.80
C HIS A 248 19.06 -6.73 13.74
N ILE A 249 18.02 -6.50 14.54
CA ILE A 249 17.36 -5.20 14.65
C ILE A 249 17.44 -4.72 16.09
N THR A 250 17.85 -3.47 16.27
CA THR A 250 17.83 -2.76 17.57
C THR A 250 16.90 -1.57 17.50
N SER A 251 16.79 -0.80 18.57
CA SER A 251 16.02 0.44 18.58
C SER A 251 16.81 1.55 19.24
N ILE A 252 16.63 2.77 18.72
CA ILE A 252 17.16 4.01 19.33
C ILE A 252 16.00 4.96 19.60
N ALA A 253 16.18 5.80 20.62
CA ALA A 253 15.25 6.88 20.93
C ALA A 253 15.98 8.21 20.81
N THR A 254 15.49 9.10 19.94
CA THR A 254 16.06 10.44 19.71
C THR A 254 14.92 11.44 19.58
N ASN A 255 14.98 12.54 20.33
CA ASN A 255 13.96 13.61 20.29
C ASN A 255 12.52 13.11 20.41
N GLY A 256 12.27 12.07 21.22
CA GLY A 256 10.95 11.47 21.40
C GLY A 256 10.50 10.52 20.27
N LEU A 257 11.33 10.30 19.25
CA LEU A 257 11.11 9.32 18.20
C LEU A 257 11.78 7.99 18.56
N HIS A 258 11.05 6.89 18.42
CA HIS A 258 11.59 5.54 18.54
C HIS A 258 11.81 4.96 17.14
N LEU A 259 13.07 4.75 16.77
CA LEU A 259 13.47 4.26 15.46
C LEU A 259 14.05 2.85 15.55
N SER A 260 13.71 2.01 14.58
CA SER A 260 14.35 0.70 14.42
C SER A 260 15.66 0.86 13.65
N VAL A 261 16.73 0.29 14.17
CA VAL A 261 18.05 0.23 13.54
C VAL A 261 18.24 -1.17 12.96
N TYR A 262 18.43 -1.25 11.66
CA TYR A 262 18.68 -2.49 10.93
C TYR A 262 20.18 -2.67 10.78
N HIS A 263 20.74 -3.67 11.42
CA HIS A 263 22.14 -4.02 11.29
C HIS A 263 22.33 -5.04 10.19
N VAL A 264 23.04 -4.65 9.12
CA VAL A 264 23.27 -5.49 7.96
C VAL A 264 24.76 -5.75 7.74
N VAL A 265 25.06 -6.88 7.14
CA VAL A 265 26.42 -7.30 6.80
C VAL A 265 26.49 -7.56 5.28
N SER A 266 27.48 -6.96 4.64
CA SER A 266 27.79 -7.18 3.23
C SER A 266 28.38 -8.56 3.00
N SER A 267 28.36 -9.06 1.76
CA SER A 267 29.08 -10.25 1.34
C SER A 267 30.60 -10.14 1.52
N SER A 268 31.16 -8.90 1.53
CA SER A 268 32.55 -8.60 1.85
C SER A 268 32.87 -8.57 3.35
N GLY A 269 31.86 -8.67 4.21
CA GLY A 269 32.00 -8.61 5.67
C GLY A 269 31.86 -7.21 6.26
N ASP A 270 31.61 -6.18 5.45
CA ASP A 270 31.37 -4.81 5.91
C ASP A 270 30.04 -4.71 6.64
N LYS A 271 30.04 -4.03 7.75
CA LYS A 271 28.87 -3.86 8.61
C LYS A 271 28.27 -2.46 8.43
N LEU A 272 26.95 -2.39 8.32
CA LEU A 272 26.22 -1.13 8.29
C LEU A 272 25.05 -1.16 9.25
N SER A 273 24.77 -0.01 9.86
CA SER A 273 23.59 0.24 10.67
C SER A 273 22.69 1.23 9.93
N ILE A 274 21.44 0.85 9.65
CA ILE A 274 20.54 1.60 8.79
C ILE A 274 19.29 1.96 9.58
N VAL A 275 18.84 3.23 9.48
CA VAL A 275 17.57 3.70 10.01
C VAL A 275 16.74 4.34 8.92
N ARG A 276 15.41 4.31 9.07
CA ARG A 276 14.49 5.04 8.19
C ARG A 276 13.41 5.73 9.00
N PHE A 277 12.94 6.86 8.46
CA PHE A 277 11.74 7.53 8.93
C PHE A 277 11.06 8.24 7.76
N TYR A 278 9.84 8.69 7.99
CA TYR A 278 9.01 9.36 7.00
C TYR A 278 8.67 10.75 7.49
N GLU A 279 8.68 11.70 6.59
CA GLU A 279 8.19 13.06 6.80
C GLU A 279 6.98 13.27 5.89
N VAL A 280 5.84 13.66 6.46
CA VAL A 280 4.61 13.98 5.71
C VAL A 280 4.08 15.30 6.24
N ASP A 281 4.04 16.33 5.39
CA ASP A 281 3.58 17.67 5.76
C ASP A 281 4.23 18.20 7.07
N ASN A 282 5.55 18.12 7.19
CA ASN A 282 6.34 18.50 8.37
C ASN A 282 6.10 17.65 9.63
N ALA A 283 5.31 16.57 9.55
CA ALA A 283 5.16 15.61 10.63
C ALA A 283 6.05 14.38 10.41
N LEU A 284 6.71 13.92 11.46
CA LEU A 284 7.67 12.82 11.40
C LEU A 284 7.05 11.51 11.88
N PHE A 285 7.29 10.44 11.15
CA PHE A 285 6.77 9.10 11.43
C PHE A 285 7.86 8.05 11.34
N THR A 286 7.95 7.21 12.35
CA THR A 286 8.85 6.04 12.37
C THR A 286 8.15 4.78 11.86
N SER A 287 6.81 4.79 11.82
CA SER A 287 5.98 3.70 11.35
C SER A 287 5.40 4.00 9.98
N ALA A 288 5.64 3.12 9.01
CA ALA A 288 5.07 3.17 7.67
C ALA A 288 3.52 3.28 7.68
N VAL A 289 2.87 2.50 8.56
CA VAL A 289 1.40 2.49 8.69
C VAL A 289 0.88 3.85 9.16
N LYS A 290 1.53 4.44 10.19
CA LYS A 290 1.11 5.76 10.70
C LYS A 290 1.34 6.86 9.65
N ALA A 291 2.46 6.84 8.93
CA ALA A 291 2.74 7.76 7.83
C ALA A 291 1.66 7.66 6.74
N LYS A 292 1.31 6.43 6.32
CA LYS A 292 0.27 6.20 5.30
C LYS A 292 -1.11 6.67 5.76
N ILE A 293 -1.51 6.38 7.00
CA ILE A 293 -2.79 6.85 7.54
C ILE A 293 -2.83 8.38 7.57
N TYR A 294 -1.75 9.03 7.99
CA TYR A 294 -1.68 10.49 8.05
C TYR A 294 -1.72 11.09 6.63
N GLN A 295 -1.00 10.52 5.68
CA GLN A 295 -1.05 10.90 4.27
C GLN A 295 -2.47 10.81 3.71
N VAL A 296 -3.15 9.66 3.89
CA VAL A 296 -4.54 9.47 3.44
C VAL A 296 -5.48 10.50 4.09
N LYS A 297 -5.34 10.76 5.39
CA LYS A 297 -6.12 11.78 6.06
C LYS A 297 -5.93 13.15 5.41
N ASN A 298 -4.69 13.56 5.16
CA ASN A 298 -4.40 14.87 4.58
C ASN A 298 -4.89 15.00 3.14
N VAL A 299 -4.79 13.93 2.34
CA VAL A 299 -5.41 13.86 1.00
C VAL A 299 -6.92 14.07 1.08
N LEU A 300 -7.61 13.35 1.97
CA LEU A 300 -9.07 13.45 2.12
C LEU A 300 -9.54 14.85 2.53
N PHE A 301 -8.74 15.57 3.31
CA PHE A 301 -9.03 16.94 3.73
C PHE A 301 -8.40 18.01 2.84
N GLY A 302 -7.73 17.61 1.76
CA GLY A 302 -7.18 18.52 0.76
C GLY A 302 -6.00 19.37 1.25
N SER A 303 -5.20 18.87 2.19
CA SER A 303 -4.05 19.58 2.77
C SER A 303 -2.69 18.98 2.44
N SER A 304 -2.65 17.89 1.67
CA SER A 304 -1.39 17.19 1.46
C SER A 304 -0.48 17.88 0.46
N LYS A 305 0.82 17.86 0.80
CA LYS A 305 1.90 18.43 -0.01
C LYS A 305 2.91 17.39 -0.49
N GLY A 306 2.63 16.10 -0.26
CA GLY A 306 3.56 15.01 -0.51
C GLY A 306 4.35 14.60 0.73
N GLY A 307 5.40 13.81 0.55
CA GLY A 307 6.21 13.34 1.67
C GLY A 307 7.61 12.94 1.28
N ARG A 308 8.46 12.75 2.29
CA ARG A 308 9.86 12.34 2.14
C ARG A 308 10.13 11.04 2.87
N LEU A 309 10.92 10.21 2.22
CA LEU A 309 11.55 9.05 2.83
C LEU A 309 13.00 9.40 3.16
N TRP A 310 13.34 9.31 4.43
CA TRP A 310 14.70 9.50 4.91
C TRP A 310 15.31 8.15 5.28
N VAL A 311 16.52 7.88 4.79
CA VAL A 311 17.30 6.70 5.15
C VAL A 311 18.71 7.13 5.49
N LEU A 312 19.17 6.79 6.69
CA LEU A 312 20.52 7.03 7.15
C LEU A 312 21.24 5.70 7.33
N ALA A 313 22.51 5.63 6.93
CA ALA A 313 23.34 4.47 7.16
C ALA A 313 24.72 4.89 7.70
N ALA A 314 25.12 4.26 8.81
CA ALA A 314 26.45 4.42 9.38
C ALA A 314 27.29 3.17 9.16
N ASN A 315 28.60 3.37 9.03
CA ASN A 315 29.56 2.27 8.95
C ASN A 315 29.68 1.57 10.32
N GLY A 316 29.78 0.25 10.31
CA GLY A 316 29.89 -0.55 11.53
C GLY A 316 28.59 -0.64 12.31
N HIS A 317 28.71 -0.80 13.63
CA HIS A 317 27.61 -0.82 14.58
C HIS A 317 27.52 0.50 15.38
N ASP A 318 28.10 1.56 14.86
CA ASP A 318 28.13 2.86 15.53
C ASP A 318 26.77 3.55 15.44
N VAL A 319 25.93 3.29 16.43
CA VAL A 319 24.61 3.88 16.57
C VAL A 319 24.69 5.33 17.04
N SER A 320 25.81 5.76 17.67
CA SER A 320 25.99 7.11 18.18
C SER A 320 26.08 8.11 17.00
N ALA A 321 26.81 7.77 15.95
CA ALA A 321 26.92 8.60 14.76
C ALA A 321 25.57 8.82 14.05
N ILE A 322 24.70 7.79 14.06
CA ILE A 322 23.33 7.91 13.55
C ILE A 322 22.50 8.85 14.43
N ASN A 323 22.62 8.72 15.75
CA ASN A 323 21.87 9.52 16.70
C ASN A 323 22.21 11.02 16.58
N ASP A 324 23.50 11.36 16.44
CA ASP A 324 23.97 12.72 16.24
C ASP A 324 23.51 13.29 14.91
N SER A 325 23.56 12.49 13.85
CA SER A 325 23.07 12.86 12.53
C SER A 325 21.57 13.11 12.51
N LEU A 326 20.80 12.25 13.16
CA LEU A 326 19.35 12.42 13.33
C LEU A 326 19.04 13.70 14.09
N SER A 327 19.73 13.96 15.21
CA SER A 327 19.51 15.17 16.00
C SER A 327 19.77 16.43 15.18
N ASN A 328 20.78 16.44 14.33
CA ASN A 328 21.07 17.55 13.43
C ASN A 328 19.99 17.71 12.35
N ILE A 329 19.62 16.64 11.63
CA ILE A 329 18.56 16.68 10.62
C ILE A 329 17.25 17.15 11.24
N LEU A 330 16.87 16.61 12.40
CA LEU A 330 15.63 16.95 13.09
C LEU A 330 15.60 18.39 13.63
N SER A 331 16.75 19.04 13.86
CA SER A 331 16.82 20.43 14.26
C SER A 331 16.59 21.42 13.09
N HIS A 332 16.69 20.94 11.87
CA HIS A 332 16.49 21.70 10.63
C HIS A 332 15.13 21.42 9.94
N LEU A 333 14.39 20.39 10.38
CA LEU A 333 13.02 20.08 9.95
C LEU A 333 11.99 20.76 10.86
#